data_a2ccc42918d8830cf858b40a9b0ccbf7
#
_entry.id   a2ccc42918d8830cf858b40a9b0ccbf7
#
_cell.length_a   1.000
_cell.length_b   1.000
_cell.length_c   1.000
_cell.angle_alpha   90.00
_cell.angle_beta   90.00
_cell.angle_gamma   90.00
#
_symmetry.space_group_name_H-M   'P 1'
#
loop_
_entity.id
_entity.type
_entity.pdbx_description
1 polymer ?
#
loop_
_entity_poly.entity_id
_entity_poly.type
_entity_poly.pdbx_seq_one_letter_code
_entity_poly.pdbx_strand_id
1 'polypeptide(L)'
;VINISSSKLTVNDMKLYVQGGKPVLYYGFSSYQKPGDYHRNHCKVLTGYKNGEFRVNDPLYYSKSDGAGTGGKNMKYDRGAISWVPKSAIQSETNHEAITVK
;
A
#
# COMPACT_ATOMS: atom_id res chain seq x y z
N VAL A 1 -8.59 6.72 15.58
CA VAL A 1 -8.70 6.48 14.14
C VAL A 1 -9.53 7.58 13.50
N ILE A 2 -9.02 8.16 12.45
CA ILE A 2 -9.76 9.14 11.66
C ILE A 2 -9.85 8.66 10.21
N ASN A 3 -11.00 8.92 9.59
CA ASN A 3 -11.21 8.64 8.18
C ASN A 3 -10.71 9.84 7.37
N ILE A 4 -9.76 9.61 6.48
CA ILE A 4 -9.19 10.62 5.60
C ILE A 4 -9.58 10.41 4.13
N SER A 5 -10.51 9.49 3.89
CA SER A 5 -11.00 9.21 2.54
C SER A 5 -11.60 10.45 1.89
N SER A 6 -11.23 10.70 0.64
CA SER A 6 -11.73 11.82 -0.13
C SER A 6 -11.38 11.59 -1.59
N SER A 7 -12.21 12.05 -2.50
CA SER A 7 -11.85 12.04 -3.92
C SER A 7 -10.61 12.88 -4.20
N LYS A 8 -10.22 13.75 -3.27
CA LYS A 8 -9.01 14.58 -3.35
C LYS A 8 -7.83 14.02 -2.59
N LEU A 9 -8.00 12.90 -1.88
CA LEU A 9 -6.92 12.29 -1.14
C LEU A 9 -5.84 11.83 -2.10
N THR A 10 -4.62 12.29 -1.89
CA THR A 10 -3.48 11.95 -2.73
C THR A 10 -2.48 11.10 -1.96
N VAL A 11 -1.62 10.42 -2.71
CA VAL A 11 -0.51 9.68 -2.11
C VAL A 11 0.44 10.62 -1.36
N ASN A 12 0.56 11.86 -1.82
CA ASN A 12 1.35 12.85 -1.11
C ASN A 12 0.77 13.19 0.27
N ASP A 13 -0.55 13.22 0.40
CA ASP A 13 -1.20 13.39 1.70
C ASP A 13 -0.87 12.23 2.62
N MET A 14 -0.95 11.00 2.12
CA MET A 14 -0.59 9.79 2.89
C MET A 14 0.87 9.85 3.36
N LYS A 15 1.77 10.34 2.49
CA LYS A 15 3.18 10.51 2.83
C LYS A 15 3.36 11.42 4.04
N LEU A 16 2.63 12.53 4.09
CA LEU A 16 2.73 13.48 5.19
C LEU A 16 2.35 12.84 6.54
N TYR A 17 1.28 12.04 6.56
CA TYR A 17 0.92 11.32 7.78
C TYR A 17 2.00 10.34 8.21
N VAL A 18 2.50 9.55 7.28
CA VAL A 18 3.53 8.54 7.55
C VAL A 18 4.82 9.20 8.03
N GLN A 19 5.24 10.30 7.43
CA GLN A 19 6.42 11.05 7.85
C GLN A 19 6.24 11.65 9.26
N GLY A 20 5.01 11.91 9.66
CA GLY A 20 4.66 12.36 11.01
C GLY A 20 4.56 11.23 12.03
N GLY A 21 4.91 10.00 11.66
CA GLY A 21 4.87 8.86 12.56
C GLY A 21 3.51 8.19 12.65
N LYS A 22 2.59 8.49 11.76
CA LYS A 22 1.22 7.96 11.79
C LYS A 22 1.04 6.93 10.68
N PRO A 23 0.67 5.67 11.01
CA PRO A 23 0.40 4.68 9.96
C PRO A 23 -0.85 5.05 9.19
N VAL A 24 -0.87 4.70 7.91
CA VAL A 24 -2.03 4.89 7.05
C VAL A 24 -2.48 3.55 6.53
N LEU A 25 -3.69 3.14 6.87
CA LEU A 25 -4.32 1.99 6.26
C LEU A 25 -5.09 2.50 5.05
N TYR A 26 -4.73 2.04 3.88
CA TYR A 26 -5.42 2.44 2.66
C TYR A 26 -6.07 1.24 1.99
N TYR A 27 -7.15 1.53 1.31
CA TYR A 27 -7.91 0.58 0.53
C TYR A 27 -7.64 0.83 -0.94
N GLY A 28 -7.39 -0.22 -1.68
CA GLY A 28 -7.09 -0.08 -3.08
C GLY A 28 -7.07 -1.43 -3.77
N PHE A 29 -6.27 -1.54 -4.81
CA PHE A 29 -6.19 -2.75 -5.58
C PHE A 29 -5.05 -3.64 -5.10
N SER A 30 -5.19 -4.92 -5.29
CA SER A 30 -4.24 -5.89 -4.77
C SER A 30 -2.86 -5.76 -5.43
N SER A 31 -1.81 -5.84 -4.61
CA SER A 31 -0.43 -5.76 -5.10
C SER A 31 -0.02 -6.95 -5.96
N TYR A 32 -0.75 -8.05 -5.90
CA TYR A 32 -0.44 -9.20 -6.73
C TYR A 32 -1.18 -9.19 -8.06
N GLN A 33 -1.82 -8.10 -8.38
CA GLN A 33 -2.39 -7.88 -9.70
C GLN A 33 -1.45 -7.04 -10.55
N LYS A 34 -1.57 -7.20 -11.84
CA LYS A 34 -0.88 -6.35 -12.80
C LYS A 34 -1.27 -4.89 -12.53
N PRO A 35 -0.31 -3.96 -12.50
CA PRO A 35 -0.66 -2.55 -12.36
C PRO A 35 -1.68 -2.12 -13.40
N GLY A 36 -2.71 -1.41 -12.95
CA GLY A 36 -3.83 -1.00 -13.79
C GLY A 36 -4.95 -2.02 -13.91
N ASP A 37 -4.80 -3.17 -13.31
CA ASP A 37 -5.84 -4.19 -13.28
C ASP A 37 -6.66 -4.02 -11.98
N TYR A 38 -7.87 -3.54 -12.08
CA TYR A 38 -8.69 -3.10 -10.96
C TYR A 38 -9.76 -4.13 -10.56
N HIS A 39 -9.41 -5.40 -10.52
CA HIS A 39 -10.40 -6.46 -10.27
C HIS A 39 -10.51 -6.88 -8.82
N ARG A 40 -9.53 -6.57 -7.97
CA ARG A 40 -9.53 -7.03 -6.58
C ARG A 40 -9.19 -5.91 -5.63
N ASN A 41 -9.98 -5.81 -4.58
CA ASN A 41 -9.75 -4.84 -3.51
C ASN A 41 -8.90 -5.46 -2.40
N HIS A 42 -8.11 -4.64 -1.76
CA HIS A 42 -7.21 -5.08 -0.70
C HIS A 42 -6.83 -3.90 0.19
N CYS A 43 -6.59 -4.17 1.45
CA CYS A 43 -6.12 -3.17 2.41
C CYS A 43 -4.66 -3.42 2.76
N LYS A 44 -3.87 -2.36 2.81
CA LYS A 44 -2.47 -2.40 3.23
C LYS A 44 -2.18 -1.25 4.18
N VAL A 45 -1.10 -1.37 4.93
CA VAL A 45 -0.70 -0.33 5.87
C VAL A 45 0.63 0.27 5.45
N LEU A 46 0.65 1.59 5.30
CA LEU A 46 1.87 2.36 5.08
C LEU A 46 2.46 2.70 6.45
N THR A 47 3.71 2.34 6.68
CA THR A 47 4.37 2.50 7.98
C THR A 47 5.63 3.33 7.94
N GLY A 48 6.14 3.67 6.76
CA GLY A 48 7.33 4.49 6.60
C GLY A 48 7.45 5.04 5.20
N TYR A 49 8.28 6.06 5.05
CA TYR A 49 8.58 6.66 3.75
C TYR A 49 10.04 7.08 3.72
N LYS A 50 10.74 6.69 2.67
CA LYS A 50 12.15 7.02 2.50
C LYS A 50 12.54 6.91 1.03
N ASN A 51 13.25 7.91 0.53
CA ASN A 51 13.83 7.88 -0.83
C ASN A 51 12.80 7.59 -1.92
N GLY A 52 11.59 8.17 -1.81
CA GLY A 52 10.54 7.98 -2.82
C GLY A 52 9.76 6.67 -2.69
N GLU A 53 10.00 5.91 -1.62
CA GLU A 53 9.33 4.64 -1.40
C GLU A 53 8.62 4.61 -0.06
N PHE A 54 7.45 3.96 -0.03
CA PHE A 54 6.73 3.64 1.20
C PHE A 54 7.14 2.27 1.71
N ARG A 55 7.28 2.15 3.03
CA ARG A 55 7.31 0.85 3.67
C ARG A 55 5.87 0.38 3.84
N VAL A 56 5.55 -0.77 3.27
CA VAL A 56 4.20 -1.30 3.22
C VAL A 56 4.13 -2.62 3.96
N ASN A 57 3.16 -2.75 4.85
CA ASN A 57 2.80 -4.01 5.48
C ASN A 57 1.55 -4.55 4.80
N ASP A 58 1.65 -5.76 4.26
CA ASP A 58 0.56 -6.41 3.55
C ASP A 58 0.11 -7.63 4.36
N PRO A 59 -1.12 -7.62 4.89
CA PRO A 59 -1.60 -8.71 5.75
C PRO A 59 -1.87 -10.02 5.02
N LEU A 60 -1.72 -10.03 3.70
CA LEU A 60 -1.93 -11.24 2.91
C LEU A 60 -0.85 -12.31 3.16
N TYR A 61 0.31 -11.93 3.72
CA TYR A 61 1.48 -12.81 3.82
C TYR A 61 1.92 -13.02 5.26
N TYR A 62 2.61 -14.14 5.51
CA TYR A 62 3.13 -14.49 6.83
C TYR A 62 4.47 -13.86 7.13
N SER A 63 5.29 -13.65 6.10
CA SER A 63 6.62 -13.08 6.26
C SER A 63 6.91 -12.13 5.12
N LYS A 64 7.96 -11.32 5.30
CA LYS A 64 8.32 -10.32 4.31
C LYS A 64 8.75 -10.89 2.96
N SER A 65 9.13 -12.14 2.92
CA SER A 65 9.51 -12.81 1.66
C SER A 65 8.40 -13.69 1.10
N ASP A 66 7.31 -13.86 1.84
CA ASP A 66 6.24 -14.78 1.46
C ASP A 66 5.48 -14.23 0.25
N GLY A 67 5.54 -14.96 -0.83
CA GLY A 67 4.87 -14.60 -2.07
C GLY A 67 5.58 -13.55 -2.92
N ALA A 68 6.59 -12.88 -2.39
CA ALA A 68 7.18 -11.72 -3.05
C ALA A 68 7.91 -12.10 -4.35
N GLY A 69 7.28 -11.77 -5.46
CA GLY A 69 7.84 -11.97 -6.79
C GLY A 69 8.16 -13.42 -7.16
N THR A 70 7.67 -14.40 -6.39
CA THR A 70 8.04 -15.80 -6.57
C THR A 70 7.19 -16.53 -7.60
N GLY A 71 6.16 -15.88 -8.11
CA GLY A 71 5.30 -16.49 -9.10
C GLY A 71 4.22 -17.41 -8.55
N GLY A 72 4.11 -17.58 -7.25
CA GLY A 72 3.02 -18.33 -6.63
C GLY A 72 1.65 -17.78 -7.05
N LYS A 73 0.65 -17.86 -6.20
CA LYS A 73 -0.65 -17.28 -6.52
C LYS A 73 -0.60 -15.77 -6.69
N ASN A 74 0.46 -15.13 -6.22
CA ASN A 74 0.62 -13.69 -6.22
C ASN A 74 1.41 -13.16 -7.40
N MET A 75 2.11 -14.03 -8.10
CA MET A 75 2.80 -13.70 -9.32
C MET A 75 3.90 -12.64 -9.14
N LYS A 76 4.44 -12.14 -10.24
CA LYS A 76 5.57 -11.21 -10.23
C LYS A 76 5.27 -9.81 -9.69
N TYR A 77 4.00 -9.47 -9.54
CA TYR A 77 3.60 -8.15 -9.04
C TYR A 77 3.46 -8.12 -7.52
N ASP A 78 3.62 -9.25 -6.90
CA ASP A 78 3.54 -9.39 -5.46
C ASP A 78 4.77 -8.81 -4.79
N ARG A 79 4.58 -8.09 -3.71
CA ARG A 79 5.63 -7.37 -2.99
C ARG A 79 6.01 -8.02 -1.66
N GLY A 80 5.24 -9.03 -1.21
CA GLY A 80 5.49 -9.69 0.06
C GLY A 80 4.86 -8.98 1.26
N ALA A 81 5.05 -9.56 2.44
CA ALA A 81 4.41 -9.10 3.67
C ALA A 81 4.88 -7.71 4.11
N ILE A 82 6.18 -7.46 3.98
CA ILE A 82 6.78 -6.17 4.30
C ILE A 82 7.72 -5.83 3.15
N SER A 83 7.51 -4.66 2.55
CA SER A 83 8.30 -4.27 1.39
C SER A 83 8.41 -2.75 1.29
N TRP A 84 9.42 -2.30 0.56
CA TRP A 84 9.54 -0.90 0.14
C TRP A 84 8.98 -0.78 -1.27
N VAL A 85 8.01 0.09 -1.45
CA VAL A 85 7.22 0.19 -2.67
C VAL A 85 7.29 1.60 -3.21
N PRO A 86 7.60 1.80 -4.49
CA PRO A 86 7.64 3.14 -5.08
C PRO A 86 6.32 3.88 -4.90
N LYS A 87 6.40 5.17 -4.66
CA LYS A 87 5.23 6.04 -4.53
C LYS A 87 4.28 5.88 -5.72
N SER A 88 4.83 5.70 -6.92
CA SER A 88 4.02 5.53 -8.12
C SER A 88 3.15 4.27 -8.09
N ALA A 89 3.63 3.19 -7.48
CA ALA A 89 2.85 1.97 -7.34
C ALA A 89 1.66 2.18 -6.38
N ILE A 90 1.89 2.87 -5.27
CA ILE A 90 0.79 3.20 -4.34
C ILE A 90 -0.23 4.10 -5.05
N GLN A 91 0.24 5.04 -5.84
CA GLN A 91 -0.63 5.96 -6.58
C GLN A 91 -1.54 5.23 -7.57
N SER A 92 -1.04 4.17 -8.21
CA SER A 92 -1.84 3.38 -9.13
C SER A 92 -2.80 2.41 -8.43
N GLU A 93 -2.52 2.07 -7.17
CA GLU A 93 -3.32 1.10 -6.41
C GLU A 93 -4.45 1.74 -5.60
N THR A 94 -4.24 2.94 -5.08
CA THR A 94 -5.19 3.55 -4.15
C THR A 94 -6.50 3.91 -4.83
N ASN A 95 -7.61 3.69 -4.13
CA ASN A 95 -8.91 4.16 -4.56
C ASN A 95 -9.39 5.38 -3.74
N HIS A 96 -8.44 6.09 -3.11
CA HIS A 96 -8.69 7.30 -2.32
C HIS A 96 -9.43 7.05 -1.00
N GLU A 97 -9.50 5.81 -0.55
CA GLU A 97 -10.06 5.45 0.74
C GLU A 97 -8.93 5.10 1.71
N ALA A 98 -8.88 5.79 2.83
CA ALA A 98 -7.84 5.55 3.82
C ALA A 98 -8.27 6.01 5.21
N ILE A 99 -7.66 5.42 6.22
CA ILE A 99 -7.79 5.85 7.60
C ILE A 99 -6.40 5.99 8.23
N THR A 100 -6.31 6.83 9.22
CA THR A 100 -5.09 7.00 9.99
C THR A 100 -5.43 7.24 11.46
N VAL A 101 -4.43 7.57 12.27
CA VAL A 101 -4.61 7.94 13.68
C VAL A 101 -4.30 9.41 13.89
N LYS A 102 -4.88 9.95 14.92
CA LYS A 102 -4.60 11.36 15.28
C LYS A 102 -3.17 11.55 15.77
#